data_087e9feea681e7fbf22720cab8cd5fbb
#
_entry.id   087e9feea681e7fbf22720cab8cd5fbb
#
_cell.length_a   1.000
_cell.length_b   1.000
_cell.length_c   1.000
_cell.angle_alpha   90.00
_cell.angle_beta   90.00
_cell.angle_gamma   90.00
#
_symmetry.space_group_name_H-M   'P 1'
#
loop_
_entity.id
_entity.type
_entity.pdbx_description
1 polymer ?
#
loop_
_entity_poly.entity_id
_entity_poly.type
_entity_poly.pdbx_seq_one_letter_code
_entity_poly.pdbx_strand_id
1 'polypeptide(L)'
;MNALLLVAHGSRRQQSNDEVTVLANKLRASCHEDYRIVHSSFLELATPSIPEGIENCIRDGATRVTILPYFLNSGTHVVNDVPE
;
A
#
# COMPACT_ATOMS: atom_id res chain seq x y z
N MET A 1 -13.48 -3.51 -11.95
CA MET A 1 -12.01 -3.64 -11.96
C MET A 1 -11.49 -3.97 -10.58
N ASN A 2 -10.44 -4.74 -10.54
CA ASN A 2 -9.78 -5.05 -9.28
C ASN A 2 -8.74 -3.98 -8.95
N ALA A 3 -8.69 -3.60 -7.70
CA ALA A 3 -7.69 -2.65 -7.22
C ALA A 3 -6.82 -3.31 -6.16
N LEU A 4 -5.58 -2.86 -6.10
CA LEU A 4 -4.63 -3.27 -5.07
C LEU A 4 -4.31 -2.04 -4.24
N LEU A 5 -4.49 -2.15 -2.95
CA LEU A 5 -4.16 -1.08 -2.02
C LEU A 5 -3.00 -1.53 -1.14
N LEU A 6 -1.86 -0.91 -1.36
CA LEU A 6 -0.66 -1.18 -0.57
C LEU A 6 -0.76 -0.37 0.71
N VAL A 7 -0.71 -1.04 1.85
CA VAL A 7 -0.89 -0.39 3.14
C VAL A 7 0.40 -0.48 3.94
N ALA A 8 0.93 0.65 4.34
CA ALA A 8 2.13 0.73 5.16
C ALA A 8 1.80 1.41 6.48
N HIS A 9 2.73 1.34 7.43
CA HIS A 9 2.52 2.00 8.72
C HIS A 9 2.44 3.51 8.60
N GLY A 10 3.26 4.08 7.76
CA GLY A 10 3.46 5.51 7.73
C GLY A 10 4.63 5.88 8.62
N SER A 11 5.29 6.97 8.29
CA SER A 11 6.49 7.40 8.98
C SER A 11 6.53 8.92 9.02
N ARG A 12 7.20 9.46 10.04
CA ARG A 12 7.49 10.89 10.08
C ARG A 12 8.53 11.26 9.05
N ARG A 13 9.28 10.28 8.58
CA ARG A 13 10.29 10.51 7.54
C ARG A 13 9.62 10.43 6.19
N GLN A 14 9.57 11.56 5.52
CA GLN A 14 8.95 11.63 4.21
C GLN A 14 9.58 10.66 3.22
N GLN A 15 10.88 10.47 3.33
CA GLN A 15 11.59 9.55 2.45
C GLN A 15 11.04 8.14 2.54
N SER A 16 10.69 7.68 3.74
CA SER A 16 10.12 6.35 3.92
C SER A 16 8.76 6.24 3.26
N ASN A 17 7.96 7.28 3.37
CA ASN A 17 6.65 7.29 2.75
C ASN A 17 6.77 7.32 1.22
N ASP A 18 7.75 8.06 0.71
CA ASP A 18 7.99 8.13 -0.73
C ASP A 18 8.37 6.77 -1.29
N GLU A 19 9.11 5.98 -0.53
CA GLU A 19 9.49 4.63 -0.97
C GLU A 19 8.28 3.74 -1.16
N VAL A 20 7.28 3.90 -0.31
CA VAL A 20 6.03 3.16 -0.46
C VAL A 20 5.31 3.57 -1.74
N THR A 21 5.30 4.86 -2.03
CA THR A 21 4.69 5.36 -3.25
C THR A 21 5.41 4.83 -4.49
N VAL A 22 6.73 4.79 -4.45
CA VAL A 22 7.52 4.25 -5.55
C VAL A 22 7.20 2.77 -5.74
N LEU A 23 7.08 2.02 -4.64
CA LEU A 23 6.74 0.61 -4.72
C LEU A 23 5.36 0.42 -5.34
N ALA A 24 4.38 1.24 -4.95
CA ALA A 24 3.05 1.16 -5.53
C ALA A 24 3.10 1.40 -7.05
N ASN A 25 3.93 2.33 -7.49
CA ASN A 25 4.08 2.59 -8.92
C ASN A 25 4.69 1.38 -9.64
N LYS A 26 5.65 0.72 -9.02
CA LYS A 26 6.25 -0.48 -9.59
C LYS A 26 5.25 -1.61 -9.68
N LEU A 27 4.42 -1.77 -8.65
CA LEU A 27 3.39 -2.78 -8.66
C LEU A 27 2.35 -2.51 -9.74
N ARG A 28 2.02 -1.25 -9.93
CA ARG A 28 1.07 -0.89 -10.98
C ARG A 28 1.56 -1.34 -12.34
N ALA A 29 2.87 -1.18 -12.59
CA ALA A 29 3.45 -1.58 -13.86
C ALA A 29 3.53 -3.10 -13.98
N SER A 30 3.87 -3.81 -12.89
CA SER A 30 4.09 -5.26 -12.95
C SER A 30 2.80 -6.06 -12.90
N CYS A 31 1.79 -5.55 -12.21
CA CYS A 31 0.58 -6.32 -11.93
C CYS A 31 -0.63 -5.78 -12.68
N HIS A 32 -0.40 -5.02 -13.72
CA HIS A 32 -1.51 -4.28 -14.33
C HIS A 32 -2.54 -5.19 -15.00
N GLU A 33 -2.19 -6.42 -15.29
CA GLU A 33 -3.17 -7.37 -15.82
C GLU A 33 -4.15 -7.83 -14.75
N ASP A 34 -3.66 -7.98 -13.53
CA ASP A 34 -4.50 -8.41 -12.41
C ASP A 34 -5.14 -7.23 -11.70
N TYR A 35 -4.40 -6.13 -11.60
CA TYR A 35 -4.83 -4.96 -10.86
C TYR A 35 -4.57 -3.72 -11.70
N ARG A 36 -5.62 -3.19 -12.28
CA ARG A 36 -5.50 -1.97 -13.09
C ARG A 36 -5.41 -0.73 -12.25
N ILE A 37 -5.83 -0.83 -11.00
CA ILE A 37 -5.82 0.28 -10.06
C ILE A 37 -4.92 -0.11 -8.92
N VAL A 38 -3.89 0.69 -8.66
CA VAL A 38 -2.98 0.46 -7.54
C VAL A 38 -2.78 1.78 -6.82
N HIS A 39 -3.06 1.77 -5.53
CA HIS A 39 -2.87 2.93 -4.67
C HIS A 39 -2.11 2.52 -3.43
N SER A 40 -1.63 3.49 -2.68
CA SER A 40 -1.01 3.25 -1.39
C SER A 40 -1.74 4.03 -0.32
N SER A 41 -1.68 3.54 0.90
CA SER A 41 -2.26 4.21 2.06
C SER A 41 -1.41 3.93 3.27
N PHE A 42 -1.65 4.69 4.32
CA PHE A 42 -0.86 4.61 5.53
C PHE A 42 -1.78 4.51 6.74
N LEU A 43 -1.34 3.75 7.73
CA LEU A 43 -2.09 3.61 8.97
C LEU A 43 -2.11 4.92 9.74
N GLU A 44 -0.97 5.61 9.75
CA GLU A 44 -0.84 6.85 10.51
C GLU A 44 0.34 7.65 9.96
N LEU A 45 0.46 8.88 10.40
CA LEU A 45 1.62 9.74 10.15
C LEU A 45 1.79 10.19 8.70
N ALA A 46 0.98 9.71 7.80
CA ALA A 46 1.07 10.09 6.39
C ALA A 46 -0.29 9.90 5.74
N THR A 47 -0.46 10.49 4.58
CA THR A 47 -1.71 10.38 3.82
C THR A 47 -1.41 9.77 2.46
N PRO A 48 -2.41 9.15 1.83
CA PRO A 48 -3.79 9.01 2.29
C PRO A 48 -3.93 7.94 3.38
N SER A 49 -4.95 8.09 4.19
CA SER A 49 -5.31 7.07 5.18
C SER A 49 -5.90 5.85 4.46
N ILE A 50 -6.13 4.77 5.22
CA ILE A 50 -6.71 3.58 4.62
C ILE A 50 -8.11 3.86 4.06
N PRO A 51 -9.03 4.50 4.81
CA PRO A 51 -10.33 4.82 4.22
C PRO A 51 -10.21 5.70 2.98
N GLU A 52 -9.31 6.67 2.99
CA GLU A 52 -9.11 7.52 1.83
C GLU A 52 -8.59 6.74 0.64
N GLY A 53 -7.68 5.80 0.89
CA GLY A 53 -7.14 4.97 -0.17
C GLY A 53 -8.20 4.08 -0.80
N ILE A 54 -9.08 3.53 0.02
CA ILE A 54 -10.18 2.71 -0.47
C ILE A 54 -11.11 3.58 -1.32
N GLU A 55 -11.41 4.79 -0.86
CA GLU A 55 -12.25 5.70 -1.64
C GLU A 55 -11.61 6.03 -2.98
N ASN A 56 -10.30 6.24 -2.99
CA ASN A 56 -9.59 6.54 -4.23
C ASN A 56 -9.71 5.38 -5.21
N CYS A 57 -9.59 4.15 -4.72
CA CYS A 57 -9.75 2.98 -5.56
C CYS A 57 -11.15 2.91 -6.16
N ILE A 58 -12.16 3.16 -5.34
CA ILE A 58 -13.55 3.12 -5.80
C ILE A 58 -13.81 4.22 -6.82
N ARG A 59 -13.28 5.40 -6.57
CA ARG A 59 -13.44 6.52 -7.48
C ARG A 59 -12.86 6.21 -8.84
N ASP A 60 -11.78 5.43 -8.87
CA ASP A 60 -11.13 5.05 -10.12
C ASP A 60 -11.82 3.88 -10.81
N GLY A 61 -12.86 3.33 -10.20
CA GLY A 61 -13.66 2.29 -10.85
C GLY A 61 -13.52 0.91 -10.25
N ALA A 62 -12.92 0.79 -9.08
CA ALA A 62 -12.73 -0.52 -8.46
C ALA A 62 -14.06 -1.08 -7.97
N THR A 63 -14.29 -2.35 -8.26
CA THR A 63 -15.40 -3.09 -7.68
C THR A 63 -14.91 -4.04 -6.60
N ARG A 64 -13.59 -4.24 -6.52
CA ARG A 64 -12.97 -5.08 -5.50
C ARG A 64 -11.62 -4.48 -5.16
N VAL A 65 -11.32 -4.39 -3.88
CA VAL A 65 -10.05 -3.85 -3.40
C VAL A 65 -9.35 -4.92 -2.59
N THR A 66 -8.15 -5.27 -3.01
CA THR A 66 -7.30 -6.21 -2.27
C THR A 66 -6.30 -5.39 -1.46
N ILE A 67 -6.21 -5.69 -0.18
CA ILE A 67 -5.30 -4.99 0.72
C ILE A 67 -4.01 -5.79 0.82
N LEU A 68 -2.89 -5.14 0.55
CA LEU A 68 -1.58 -5.76 0.67
C LEU A 68 -0.80 -5.04 1.77
N PRO A 69 -0.64 -5.67 2.93
CA PRO A 69 0.14 -5.05 4.00
C PRO A 69 1.62 -5.02 3.65
N TYR A 70 2.26 -3.92 4.00
CA TYR A 70 3.68 -3.74 3.74
C TYR A 70 4.30 -3.05 4.95
N PHE A 71 4.76 -3.83 5.91
CA PHE A 71 5.25 -3.32 7.19
C PHE A 71 6.72 -3.68 7.35
N LEU A 72 7.57 -2.98 6.63
CA LEU A 72 8.99 -3.28 6.61
C LEU A 72 9.84 -2.39 7.49
N ASN A 73 9.27 -1.39 8.09
CA ASN A 73 10.06 -0.48 8.89
C ASN A 73 10.77 -1.20 10.03
N SER A 74 10.20 -2.27 10.52
CA SER A 74 10.86 -3.12 11.51
C SER A 74 10.96 -4.53 10.96
N GLY A 75 11.38 -4.62 9.72
CA GLY A 75 11.38 -5.88 9.01
C GLY A 75 12.15 -6.98 9.69
N THR A 76 13.29 -6.64 10.26
CA THR A 76 14.08 -7.64 10.98
C THR A 76 13.29 -8.23 12.12
N HIS A 77 12.62 -7.38 12.83
CA HIS A 77 11.83 -7.80 13.97
C HIS A 77 10.68 -8.69 13.53
N VAL A 78 10.02 -8.28 12.48
CA VAL A 78 8.89 -9.05 11.96
C VAL A 78 9.35 -10.42 11.50
N VAL A 79 10.46 -10.48 10.82
CA VAL A 79 10.98 -11.75 10.33
C VAL A 79 11.29 -12.68 11.47
N ASN A 80 11.80 -12.15 12.56
CA ASN A 80 12.11 -12.98 13.71
C ASN A 80 10.86 -13.55 14.35
N ASP A 81 9.78 -12.82 14.29
CA ASP A 81 8.55 -13.24 14.94
C ASP A 81 7.77 -14.24 14.11
N VAL A 82 7.79 -14.05 12.82
CA VAL A 82 6.94 -14.84 11.96
C VAL A 82 7.24 -16.33 12.01
N PRO A 83 8.48 -16.77 11.96
CA PRO A 83 8.76 -18.20 11.99
C PRO A 83 8.34 -18.87 13.28
N GLU A 84 8.16 -18.10 14.29
CA GLU A 84 7.75 -18.64 15.58
C GLU A 84 6.28 -18.98 15.56
#